data_3b1f0f2791389e987730abda9337c276
#
_entry.id   3b1f0f2791389e987730abda9337c276
#
_cell.length_a   1.000
_cell.length_b   1.000
_cell.length_c   1.000
_cell.angle_alpha   90.00
_cell.angle_beta   90.00
_cell.angle_gamma   90.00
#
_symmetry.space_group_name_H-M   'P 1'
#
loop_
_entity.id
_entity.type
_entity.pdbx_description
1 polymer ?
#
loop_
_entity_poly.entity_id
_entity_poly.type
_entity_poly.pdbx_seq_one_letter_code
_entity_poly.pdbx_strand_id
1 'polypeptide(L)'
;MALYDYQGNVIATGGNGGGSPIEGKRIAMIGDSNTQYNADSFKSYMEETYGCTFIPLGYAGATWETTVGVNATDNSGVGRVNKIIASADENKLITEYDMIVIMLGTNMGTEGAVTDTSANVSTMCGAVRYCMEKLCYYGRRIPIGVIIPFTAAFSNTKDKTMPTKFQKIKQIAEEFGVPTLDLYNSGRILPDGQTPDGKTFYLQDSVHLGGNGVTQVNHIMGKWIAYNL
;
A
#
# COMPACT_ATOMS: atom_id res chain seq x y z
N MET A 1 25.13 -6.79 -8.57
CA MET A 1 24.22 -6.65 -9.70
C MET A 1 23.96 -5.17 -9.91
N ALA A 2 24.10 -4.62 -11.10
CA ALA A 2 23.84 -3.21 -11.33
C ALA A 2 22.32 -3.02 -11.54
N LEU A 3 21.73 -2.04 -10.86
CA LEU A 3 20.35 -1.60 -11.09
C LEU A 3 20.37 -0.53 -12.19
N TYR A 4 19.50 -0.66 -13.14
CA TYR A 4 19.36 0.26 -14.28
C TYR A 4 18.01 0.97 -14.21
N ASP A 5 17.97 2.27 -14.58
CA ASP A 5 16.70 2.94 -14.82
C ASP A 5 16.04 2.43 -16.12
N TYR A 6 14.84 2.90 -16.40
CA TYR A 6 14.12 2.47 -17.61
C TYR A 6 14.78 2.97 -18.90
N GLN A 7 15.76 3.89 -18.82
CA GLN A 7 16.56 4.39 -19.92
C GLN A 7 17.87 3.61 -20.10
N GLY A 8 18.11 2.62 -19.21
CA GLY A 8 19.32 1.80 -19.23
C GLY A 8 20.51 2.43 -18.50
N ASN A 9 20.31 3.53 -17.75
CA ASN A 9 21.36 4.12 -16.95
C ASN A 9 21.53 3.34 -15.65
N VAL A 10 22.75 3.10 -15.22
CA VAL A 10 23.06 2.46 -13.97
C VAL A 10 22.63 3.36 -12.82
N ILE A 11 21.62 2.96 -12.05
CA ILE A 11 21.15 3.69 -10.88
C ILE A 11 21.98 3.33 -9.63
N ALA A 12 22.46 2.09 -9.58
CA ALA A 12 23.37 1.65 -8.53
C ALA A 12 24.28 0.55 -9.09
N THR A 13 25.57 0.70 -8.92
CA THR A 13 26.52 -0.40 -9.04
C THR A 13 26.62 -1.07 -7.68
N GLY A 14 26.40 -2.38 -7.60
CA GLY A 14 26.81 -3.18 -6.46
C GLY A 14 28.34 -3.17 -6.35
N GLY A 15 28.86 -2.07 -5.90
CA GLY A 15 30.28 -1.83 -5.67
C GLY A 15 30.49 -1.33 -4.25
N ASN A 16 31.05 -2.20 -3.45
CA ASN A 16 31.74 -1.94 -2.18
C ASN A 16 31.07 -1.03 -1.15
N GLY A 17 30.24 -1.62 -0.26
CA GLY A 17 30.11 -1.13 1.11
C GLY A 17 28.84 -0.36 1.46
N GLY A 18 27.88 -0.18 0.56
CA GLY A 18 26.58 0.42 0.90
C GLY A 18 25.45 -0.58 0.66
N GLY A 19 24.95 -1.24 1.69
CA GLY A 19 23.71 -2.01 1.64
C GLY A 19 22.51 -1.14 1.27
N SER A 20 21.37 -1.75 1.03
CA SER A 20 20.11 -1.03 0.81
C SER A 20 19.81 -0.11 2.01
N PRO A 21 19.22 1.08 1.80
CA PRO A 21 18.82 1.96 2.92
C PRO A 21 17.88 1.28 3.93
N ILE A 22 17.18 0.23 3.50
CA ILE A 22 16.24 -0.54 4.32
C ILE A 22 16.76 -1.93 4.70
N GLU A 23 18.04 -2.20 4.50
CA GLU A 23 18.63 -3.48 4.92
C GLU A 23 18.47 -3.68 6.44
N GLY A 24 18.05 -4.89 6.84
CA GLY A 24 17.76 -5.26 8.22
C GLY A 24 16.51 -4.65 8.83
N LYS A 25 15.80 -3.77 8.12
CA LYS A 25 14.55 -3.16 8.59
C LYS A 25 13.38 -4.14 8.54
N ARG A 26 12.46 -4.00 9.49
CA ARG A 26 11.19 -4.73 9.53
C ARG A 26 10.07 -3.84 9.00
N ILE A 27 9.48 -4.22 7.88
CA ILE A 27 8.51 -3.41 7.15
C ILE A 27 7.17 -4.13 7.12
N ALA A 28 6.13 -3.53 7.71
CA ALA A 28 4.76 -4.04 7.62
C ALA A 28 4.02 -3.42 6.44
N MET A 29 3.31 -4.23 5.66
CA MET A 29 2.43 -3.75 4.59
C MET A 29 0.99 -4.17 4.86
N ILE A 30 0.16 -3.22 5.28
CA ILE A 30 -1.29 -3.40 5.40
C ILE A 30 -1.90 -3.32 4.00
N GLY A 31 -2.78 -4.27 3.66
CA GLY A 31 -3.40 -4.27 2.33
C GLY A 31 -4.62 -5.17 2.23
N ASP A 32 -5.17 -5.23 1.03
CA ASP A 32 -6.34 -6.03 0.68
C ASP A 32 -5.97 -7.37 0.01
N SER A 33 -6.85 -7.91 -0.83
CA SER A 33 -6.62 -9.16 -1.58
C SER A 33 -5.37 -9.11 -2.46
N ASN A 34 -5.04 -7.96 -3.04
CA ASN A 34 -3.83 -7.83 -3.85
C ASN A 34 -2.56 -8.02 -3.01
N THR A 35 -2.56 -7.55 -1.78
CA THR A 35 -1.46 -7.81 -0.83
C THR A 35 -1.48 -9.26 -0.35
N GLN A 36 -2.66 -9.82 -0.04
CA GLN A 36 -2.77 -11.18 0.47
C GLN A 36 -2.36 -12.23 -0.56
N TYR A 37 -2.88 -12.12 -1.79
CA TYR A 37 -2.62 -13.13 -2.83
C TYR A 37 -1.20 -13.07 -3.39
N ASN A 38 -0.54 -11.92 -3.26
CA ASN A 38 0.82 -11.73 -3.72
C ASN A 38 1.83 -11.61 -2.56
N ALA A 39 1.42 -12.03 -1.36
CA ALA A 39 2.23 -11.89 -0.14
C ALA A 39 3.64 -12.49 -0.27
N ASP A 40 3.73 -13.71 -0.77
CA ASP A 40 5.02 -14.39 -0.94
C ASP A 40 5.90 -13.70 -1.98
N SER A 41 5.30 -13.23 -3.08
CA SER A 41 6.04 -12.52 -4.13
C SER A 41 6.56 -11.17 -3.65
N PHE A 42 5.73 -10.39 -2.94
CA PHE A 42 6.15 -9.12 -2.35
C PHE A 42 7.25 -9.33 -1.33
N LYS A 43 7.07 -10.33 -0.46
CA LYS A 43 8.05 -10.67 0.57
C LYS A 43 9.38 -11.08 -0.06
N SER A 44 9.39 -12.09 -0.93
CA SER A 44 10.62 -12.58 -1.56
C SER A 44 11.35 -11.45 -2.30
N TYR A 45 10.63 -10.65 -3.09
CA TYR A 45 11.25 -9.54 -3.80
C TYR A 45 11.91 -8.51 -2.87
N MET A 46 11.21 -8.10 -1.82
CA MET A 46 11.72 -7.12 -0.87
C MET A 46 12.93 -7.66 -0.08
N GLU A 47 12.83 -8.90 0.39
CA GLU A 47 13.89 -9.54 1.18
C GLU A 47 15.13 -9.83 0.34
N GLU A 48 14.94 -10.37 -0.88
CA GLU A 48 16.07 -10.70 -1.77
C GLU A 48 16.74 -9.46 -2.37
N THR A 49 15.96 -8.43 -2.69
CA THR A 49 16.48 -7.24 -3.36
C THR A 49 17.06 -6.22 -2.39
N TYR A 50 16.44 -6.07 -1.23
CA TYR A 50 16.76 -4.98 -0.31
C TYR A 50 17.28 -5.44 1.06
N GLY A 51 17.28 -6.75 1.36
CA GLY A 51 17.78 -7.28 2.62
C GLY A 51 16.94 -6.94 3.85
N CYS A 52 15.70 -6.51 3.67
CA CYS A 52 14.78 -6.19 4.76
C CYS A 52 14.00 -7.44 5.20
N THR A 53 13.27 -7.36 6.31
CA THR A 53 12.20 -8.31 6.67
C THR A 53 10.87 -7.70 6.28
N PHE A 54 10.20 -8.30 5.29
CA PHE A 54 8.93 -7.77 4.79
C PHE A 54 7.74 -8.60 5.28
N ILE A 55 6.76 -7.93 5.89
CA ILE A 55 5.63 -8.56 6.58
C ILE A 55 4.33 -8.10 5.92
N PRO A 56 3.81 -8.86 4.94
CA PRO A 56 2.55 -8.55 4.29
C PRO A 56 1.37 -8.89 5.21
N LEU A 57 0.58 -7.88 5.56
CA LEU A 57 -0.61 -7.96 6.39
C LEU A 57 -1.89 -7.77 5.55
N GLY A 58 -1.93 -8.43 4.39
CA GLY A 58 -3.07 -8.38 3.49
C GLY A 58 -4.25 -9.22 3.97
N TYR A 59 -5.47 -8.77 3.62
CA TYR A 59 -6.70 -9.52 3.83
C TYR A 59 -7.70 -9.25 2.70
N ALA A 60 -8.20 -10.32 2.06
CA ALA A 60 -9.13 -10.21 0.94
C ALA A 60 -10.40 -9.44 1.33
N GLY A 61 -10.80 -8.46 0.52
CA GLY A 61 -11.93 -7.60 0.81
C GLY A 61 -11.68 -6.50 1.84
N ALA A 62 -10.46 -6.38 2.37
CA ALA A 62 -10.16 -5.31 3.33
C ALA A 62 -10.40 -3.92 2.74
N THR A 63 -10.96 -3.04 3.56
CA THR A 63 -11.23 -1.63 3.30
C THR A 63 -10.50 -0.75 4.32
N TRP A 64 -10.51 0.55 4.16
CA TRP A 64 -10.03 1.46 5.21
C TRP A 64 -10.97 1.44 6.42
N GLU A 65 -12.28 1.55 6.16
CA GLU A 65 -13.35 1.66 7.15
C GLU A 65 -13.71 0.32 7.80
N THR A 66 -14.37 0.40 8.98
CA THR A 66 -14.71 -0.79 9.79
C THR A 66 -16.03 -1.48 9.42
N THR A 67 -16.85 -0.87 8.55
CA THR A 67 -18.25 -1.26 8.37
C THR A 67 -18.54 -2.19 7.21
N VAL A 68 -17.54 -2.50 6.39
CA VAL A 68 -17.75 -3.26 5.15
C VAL A 68 -16.89 -4.52 5.11
N GLY A 69 -17.56 -5.64 4.84
CA GLY A 69 -16.92 -6.94 4.59
C GLY A 69 -16.86 -7.87 5.81
N VAL A 70 -16.54 -9.13 5.51
CA VAL A 70 -16.41 -10.20 6.50
C VAL A 70 -15.16 -9.91 7.36
N ASN A 71 -15.35 -9.85 8.68
CA ASN A 71 -14.31 -9.49 9.65
C ASN A 71 -13.75 -8.07 9.50
N ALA A 72 -14.60 -7.14 9.08
CA ALA A 72 -14.24 -5.74 8.88
C ALA A 72 -13.52 -5.09 10.08
N THR A 73 -13.94 -5.43 11.29
CA THR A 73 -13.38 -4.85 12.52
C THR A 73 -11.89 -5.15 12.70
N ASP A 74 -11.45 -6.35 12.34
CA ASP A 74 -10.10 -6.83 12.62
C ASP A 74 -9.12 -6.68 11.46
N ASN A 75 -9.61 -6.67 10.24
CA ASN A 75 -8.80 -6.73 9.03
C ASN A 75 -8.91 -5.48 8.15
N SER A 76 -9.75 -4.52 8.51
CA SER A 76 -9.76 -3.18 7.91
C SER A 76 -8.46 -2.41 8.21
N GLY A 77 -8.24 -1.31 7.52
CA GLY A 77 -7.16 -0.38 7.83
C GLY A 77 -7.18 0.03 9.30
N VAL A 78 -8.34 0.45 9.81
CA VAL A 78 -8.55 0.79 11.23
C VAL A 78 -8.22 -0.39 12.15
N GLY A 79 -8.72 -1.59 11.86
CA GLY A 79 -8.48 -2.78 12.68
C GLY A 79 -7.01 -3.18 12.71
N ARG A 80 -6.32 -3.15 11.57
CA ARG A 80 -4.89 -3.47 11.48
C ARG A 80 -4.04 -2.43 12.20
N VAL A 81 -4.33 -1.14 12.02
CA VAL A 81 -3.64 -0.07 12.76
C VAL A 81 -3.84 -0.24 14.25
N ASN A 82 -5.07 -0.51 14.72
CA ASN A 82 -5.33 -0.76 16.14
C ASN A 82 -4.53 -1.94 16.69
N LYS A 83 -4.39 -3.04 15.94
CA LYS A 83 -3.57 -4.18 16.35
C LYS A 83 -2.08 -3.82 16.46
N ILE A 84 -1.57 -3.06 15.51
CA ILE A 84 -0.18 -2.61 15.52
C ILE A 84 0.09 -1.73 16.73
N ILE A 85 -0.80 -0.79 17.04
CA ILE A 85 -0.61 0.15 18.16
C ILE A 85 -1.00 -0.44 19.53
N ALA A 86 -1.82 -1.50 19.58
CA ALA A 86 -2.24 -2.12 20.84
C ALA A 86 -1.05 -2.71 21.64
N SER A 87 0.06 -3.01 21.00
CA SER A 87 1.31 -3.39 21.65
C SER A 87 2.16 -2.20 22.07
N ALA A 88 1.78 -0.98 21.68
CA ALA A 88 2.46 0.25 22.03
C ALA A 88 1.84 0.82 23.32
N ASP A 89 2.62 0.90 24.35
CA ASP A 89 2.32 1.66 25.55
C ASP A 89 2.48 3.17 25.21
N GLU A 90 1.82 4.05 25.98
CA GLU A 90 1.85 5.51 25.76
C GLU A 90 3.27 6.09 25.70
N ASN A 91 4.24 5.40 26.29
CA ASN A 91 5.65 5.77 26.32
C ASN A 91 6.52 4.92 25.39
N LYS A 92 5.98 3.90 24.75
CA LYS A 92 6.69 3.04 23.81
C LYS A 92 6.24 3.34 22.40
N LEU A 93 7.20 3.65 21.56
CA LEU A 93 7.06 3.66 20.14
C LEU A 93 6.58 2.30 19.65
N ILE A 94 5.94 2.25 18.51
CA ILE A 94 5.69 1.00 17.79
C ILE A 94 7.07 0.37 17.57
N THR A 95 7.39 -0.64 18.38
CA THR A 95 8.76 -1.19 18.43
C THR A 95 8.92 -2.41 17.54
N GLU A 96 7.82 -2.95 17.02
CA GLU A 96 7.84 -4.19 16.24
C GLU A 96 8.22 -3.96 14.77
N TYR A 97 7.93 -2.78 14.21
CA TYR A 97 8.23 -2.45 12.83
C TYR A 97 9.07 -1.18 12.73
N ASP A 98 9.97 -1.15 11.75
CA ASP A 98 10.76 0.03 11.42
C ASP A 98 10.04 0.94 10.40
N MET A 99 9.10 0.40 9.65
CA MET A 99 8.29 1.11 8.65
C MET A 99 6.91 0.49 8.53
N ILE A 100 5.91 1.31 8.20
CA ILE A 100 4.55 0.86 7.91
C ILE A 100 4.11 1.43 6.57
N VAL A 101 3.65 0.54 5.69
CA VAL A 101 3.10 0.89 4.38
C VAL A 101 1.66 0.42 4.30
N ILE A 102 0.77 1.23 3.72
CA ILE A 102 -0.65 0.89 3.58
C ILE A 102 -1.05 0.99 2.12
N MET A 103 -1.53 -0.11 1.54
CA MET A 103 -2.12 -0.19 0.20
C MET A 103 -3.55 -0.68 0.29
N LEU A 104 -4.48 0.22 0.53
CA LEU A 104 -5.93 -0.01 0.60
C LEU A 104 -6.68 0.97 -0.29
N GLY A 105 -7.86 0.56 -0.74
CA GLY A 105 -8.73 1.41 -1.54
C GLY A 105 -9.31 0.73 -2.78
N THR A 106 -8.87 -0.50 -3.12
CA THR A 106 -9.51 -1.30 -4.16
C THR A 106 -10.94 -1.63 -3.76
N ASN A 107 -11.13 -2.08 -2.52
CA ASN A 107 -12.44 -2.32 -1.92
C ASN A 107 -12.84 -1.09 -1.11
N MET A 108 -14.07 -0.66 -1.25
CA MET A 108 -14.59 0.48 -0.50
C MET A 108 -16.08 0.38 -0.25
N GLY A 109 -16.49 0.83 0.92
CA GLY A 109 -17.88 1.05 1.27
C GLY A 109 -18.30 2.51 1.06
N THR A 110 -18.57 3.20 2.17
CA THR A 110 -18.99 4.61 2.14
C THR A 110 -17.78 5.53 2.04
N GLU A 111 -17.70 6.34 0.98
CA GLU A 111 -16.55 7.20 0.72
C GLU A 111 -16.35 8.29 1.78
N GLY A 112 -17.41 9.00 2.13
CA GLY A 112 -17.34 10.15 3.02
C GLY A 112 -16.78 11.44 2.39
N ALA A 113 -16.70 12.48 3.20
CA ALA A 113 -16.10 13.76 2.83
C ALA A 113 -14.64 13.85 3.31
N VAL A 114 -13.78 14.56 2.59
CA VAL A 114 -12.39 14.79 3.01
C VAL A 114 -12.33 15.47 4.38
N THR A 115 -13.37 16.22 4.74
CA THR A 115 -13.51 16.88 6.04
C THR A 115 -14.03 15.97 7.16
N ASP A 116 -14.33 14.69 6.87
CA ASP A 116 -14.72 13.74 7.90
C ASP A 116 -13.61 13.64 8.96
N THR A 117 -14.03 13.67 10.23
CA THR A 117 -13.08 13.55 11.34
C THR A 117 -12.72 12.08 11.59
N SER A 118 -11.62 11.84 12.28
CA SER A 118 -11.18 10.51 12.72
C SER A 118 -12.19 9.78 13.64
N ALA A 119 -13.18 10.48 14.16
CA ALA A 119 -14.28 9.86 14.92
C ALA A 119 -15.24 9.07 14.00
N ASN A 120 -15.27 9.38 12.69
CA ASN A 120 -16.17 8.72 11.74
C ASN A 120 -15.46 7.59 10.97
N VAL A 121 -15.05 6.55 11.65
CA VAL A 121 -14.39 5.37 11.04
C VAL A 121 -15.32 4.49 10.18
N SER A 122 -16.58 4.88 10.03
CA SER A 122 -17.53 4.20 9.14
C SER A 122 -17.49 4.71 7.70
N THR A 123 -16.75 5.77 7.44
CA THR A 123 -16.44 6.25 6.09
C THR A 123 -14.97 6.05 5.78
N MET A 124 -14.65 5.90 4.50
CA MET A 124 -13.26 5.77 4.04
C MET A 124 -12.42 6.98 4.49
N CYS A 125 -12.91 8.19 4.24
CA CYS A 125 -12.16 9.40 4.58
C CYS A 125 -11.89 9.53 6.07
N GLY A 126 -12.90 9.27 6.92
CA GLY A 126 -12.73 9.27 8.37
C GLY A 126 -11.78 8.17 8.85
N ALA A 127 -11.86 6.98 8.24
CA ALA A 127 -10.97 5.86 8.55
C ALA A 127 -9.51 6.13 8.15
N VAL A 128 -9.26 6.71 6.96
CA VAL A 128 -7.92 7.14 6.55
C VAL A 128 -7.36 8.14 7.55
N ARG A 129 -8.13 9.17 7.90
CA ARG A 129 -7.73 10.17 8.89
C ARG A 129 -7.41 9.53 10.25
N TYR A 130 -8.28 8.64 10.72
CA TYR A 130 -8.03 7.89 11.95
C TYR A 130 -6.69 7.13 11.91
N CYS A 131 -6.45 6.39 10.83
CA CYS A 131 -5.21 5.64 10.69
C CYS A 131 -3.99 6.55 10.68
N MET A 132 -4.03 7.67 9.95
CA MET A 132 -2.94 8.64 9.92
C MET A 132 -2.70 9.27 11.29
N GLU A 133 -3.74 9.73 11.97
CA GLU A 133 -3.63 10.28 13.33
C GLU A 133 -2.98 9.29 14.30
N LYS A 134 -3.48 8.05 14.30
CA LYS A 134 -2.95 7.01 15.21
C LYS A 134 -1.49 6.66 14.91
N LEU A 135 -1.17 6.43 13.65
CA LEU A 135 0.19 6.08 13.26
C LEU A 135 1.16 7.24 13.46
N CYS A 136 0.79 8.47 13.13
CA CYS A 136 1.63 9.64 13.37
C CYS A 136 1.82 9.92 14.86
N TYR A 137 0.82 9.66 15.69
CA TYR A 137 0.93 9.83 17.14
C TYR A 137 1.86 8.77 17.78
N TYR A 138 1.58 7.49 17.52
CA TYR A 138 2.33 6.38 18.10
C TYR A 138 3.61 6.06 17.33
N GLY A 139 3.65 6.38 16.04
CA GLY A 139 4.74 6.09 15.12
C GLY A 139 5.70 7.26 14.85
N ARG A 140 5.80 8.24 15.75
CA ARG A 140 6.56 9.50 15.54
C ARG A 140 7.98 9.35 15.00
N ARG A 141 8.57 8.15 15.09
CA ARG A 141 9.93 7.86 14.61
C ARG A 141 9.96 6.80 13.52
N ILE A 142 8.79 6.33 13.09
CA ILE A 142 8.68 5.28 12.10
C ILE A 142 8.17 5.91 10.80
N PRO A 143 8.88 5.75 9.68
CA PRO A 143 8.35 6.11 8.38
C PRO A 143 7.03 5.41 8.09
N ILE A 144 6.06 6.19 7.62
CA ILE A 144 4.74 5.73 7.22
C ILE A 144 4.56 6.13 5.77
N GLY A 145 4.04 5.22 4.94
CA GLY A 145 3.74 5.50 3.56
C GLY A 145 2.38 4.97 3.13
N VAL A 146 1.73 5.65 2.21
CA VAL A 146 0.47 5.22 1.62
C VAL A 146 0.66 4.95 0.14
N ILE A 147 0.27 3.78 -0.31
CA ILE A 147 0.25 3.41 -1.72
C ILE A 147 -1.20 3.51 -2.21
N ILE A 148 -1.43 4.42 -3.14
CA ILE A 148 -2.69 4.49 -3.87
C ILE A 148 -2.73 3.31 -4.84
N PRO A 149 -3.74 2.43 -4.77
CA PRO A 149 -3.81 1.24 -5.60
C PRO A 149 -3.84 1.57 -7.09
N PHE A 150 -3.42 0.60 -7.89
CA PHE A 150 -3.53 0.65 -9.35
C PHE A 150 -4.98 0.53 -9.82
N THR A 151 -5.21 0.85 -11.10
CA THR A 151 -6.53 0.73 -11.71
C THR A 151 -6.94 -0.73 -11.82
N ALA A 152 -8.07 -1.09 -11.21
CA ALA A 152 -8.74 -2.35 -11.48
C ALA A 152 -9.61 -2.23 -12.73
N ALA A 153 -9.73 -3.29 -13.51
CA ALA A 153 -10.54 -3.32 -14.73
C ALA A 153 -12.07 -3.22 -14.48
N PHE A 154 -12.51 -3.07 -13.26
CA PHE A 154 -13.90 -2.66 -12.94
C PHE A 154 -14.33 -1.42 -13.68
N SER A 155 -13.37 -0.65 -14.16
CA SER A 155 -13.60 0.65 -14.76
C SER A 155 -14.36 0.58 -16.08
N ASN A 156 -14.45 -0.58 -16.72
CA ASN A 156 -15.18 -0.63 -17.98
C ASN A 156 -16.63 -0.29 -17.86
N THR A 157 -17.17 -0.21 -16.65
CA THR A 157 -18.61 0.01 -16.57
C THR A 157 -19.11 0.86 -15.44
N LYS A 158 -18.44 1.02 -14.29
CA LYS A 158 -19.28 1.42 -13.16
C LYS A 158 -18.73 2.43 -12.18
N ASP A 159 -17.46 2.59 -11.98
CA ASP A 159 -17.06 3.51 -10.94
C ASP A 159 -16.12 4.63 -11.41
N LYS A 160 -16.73 5.61 -12.08
CA LYS A 160 -16.07 6.90 -12.35
C LYS A 160 -15.65 7.63 -11.06
N THR A 161 -16.02 7.08 -9.90
CA THR A 161 -15.69 7.66 -8.60
C THR A 161 -14.36 7.14 -8.04
N MET A 162 -13.82 6.03 -8.57
CA MET A 162 -12.52 5.50 -8.12
C MET A 162 -11.40 6.56 -8.12
N PRO A 163 -11.20 7.34 -9.19
CA PRO A 163 -10.20 8.41 -9.18
C PRO A 163 -10.42 9.43 -8.06
N THR A 164 -11.66 9.82 -7.81
CA THR A 164 -12.00 10.78 -6.75
C THR A 164 -11.66 10.21 -5.36
N LYS A 165 -11.99 8.96 -5.12
CA LYS A 165 -11.69 8.28 -3.86
C LYS A 165 -10.17 8.21 -3.62
N PHE A 166 -9.40 7.84 -4.64
CA PHE A 166 -7.94 7.80 -4.53
C PHE A 166 -7.33 9.18 -4.28
N GLN A 167 -7.86 10.22 -4.92
CA GLN A 167 -7.44 11.59 -4.66
C GLN A 167 -7.70 12.00 -3.21
N LYS A 168 -8.85 11.61 -2.64
CA LYS A 168 -9.16 11.88 -1.22
C LYS A 168 -8.22 11.17 -0.27
N ILE A 169 -7.90 9.88 -0.50
CA ILE A 169 -6.91 9.15 0.30
C ILE A 169 -5.58 9.89 0.26
N LYS A 170 -5.12 10.25 -0.93
CA LYS A 170 -3.87 10.98 -1.13
C LYS A 170 -3.88 12.31 -0.40
N GLN A 171 -4.92 13.12 -0.58
CA GLN A 171 -5.06 14.41 0.08
C GLN A 171 -4.98 14.29 1.60
N ILE A 172 -5.71 13.32 2.20
CA ILE A 172 -5.68 13.13 3.65
C ILE A 172 -4.29 12.70 4.12
N ALA A 173 -3.62 11.78 3.41
CA ALA A 173 -2.26 11.38 3.76
C ALA A 173 -1.28 12.58 3.72
N GLU A 174 -1.39 13.42 2.69
CA GLU A 174 -0.57 14.63 2.53
C GLU A 174 -0.82 15.67 3.64
N GLU A 175 -2.06 15.80 4.16
CA GLU A 175 -2.37 16.66 5.31
C GLU A 175 -1.58 16.27 6.57
N PHE A 176 -1.22 15.00 6.70
CA PHE A 176 -0.37 14.47 7.78
C PHE A 176 1.12 14.43 7.43
N GLY A 177 1.51 14.92 6.26
CA GLY A 177 2.89 14.83 5.78
C GLY A 177 3.33 13.39 5.46
N VAL A 178 2.40 12.47 5.25
CA VAL A 178 2.68 11.09 4.90
C VAL A 178 2.89 10.96 3.40
N PRO A 179 4.07 10.51 2.95
CA PRO A 179 4.36 10.37 1.53
C PRO A 179 3.46 9.32 0.86
N THR A 180 3.10 9.58 -0.40
CA THR A 180 2.23 8.70 -1.17
C THR A 180 2.92 8.19 -2.43
N LEU A 181 2.75 6.89 -2.73
CA LEU A 181 3.03 6.31 -4.03
C LEU A 181 1.73 6.14 -4.81
N ASP A 182 1.57 6.87 -5.89
CA ASP A 182 0.36 6.83 -6.71
C ASP A 182 0.51 5.82 -7.86
N LEU A 183 0.15 4.55 -7.60
CA LEU A 183 0.17 3.51 -8.63
C LEU A 183 -0.96 3.69 -9.65
N TYR A 184 -2.03 4.40 -9.31
CA TYR A 184 -3.13 4.66 -10.22
C TYR A 184 -2.66 5.50 -11.42
N ASN A 185 -1.96 6.60 -11.16
CA ASN A 185 -1.49 7.51 -12.20
C ASN A 185 -0.10 7.17 -12.75
N SER A 186 0.77 6.56 -11.94
CA SER A 186 2.18 6.34 -12.29
C SER A 186 2.62 4.87 -12.35
N GLY A 187 1.78 3.94 -11.91
CA GLY A 187 2.10 2.52 -11.86
C GLY A 187 2.22 1.84 -13.22
N ARG A 188 1.72 2.46 -14.28
CA ARG A 188 1.69 1.89 -15.65
C ARG A 188 1.02 0.53 -15.73
N ILE A 189 0.11 0.24 -14.80
CA ILE A 189 -0.71 -0.97 -14.81
C ILE A 189 -1.98 -0.60 -15.55
N LEU A 190 -1.98 -0.87 -16.86
CA LEU A 190 -3.10 -0.50 -17.72
C LEU A 190 -4.16 -1.60 -17.65
N PRO A 191 -5.43 -1.25 -17.40
CA PRO A 191 -6.54 -2.20 -17.42
C PRO A 191 -6.89 -2.63 -18.86
N ASP A 192 -6.47 -1.86 -19.87
CA ASP A 192 -7.00 -1.89 -21.22
C ASP A 192 -6.32 -2.89 -22.15
N GLY A 193 -5.35 -3.63 -21.69
CA GLY A 193 -4.67 -4.65 -22.49
C GLY A 193 -5.38 -5.99 -22.44
N GLN A 194 -6.71 -6.06 -22.66
CA GLN A 194 -7.39 -7.35 -22.72
C GLN A 194 -6.87 -8.19 -23.88
N THR A 195 -6.35 -9.34 -23.53
CA THR A 195 -6.08 -10.40 -24.50
C THR A 195 -7.41 -10.99 -24.99
N PRO A 196 -7.45 -11.70 -26.12
CA PRO A 196 -8.68 -12.30 -26.65
C PRO A 196 -9.40 -13.22 -25.66
N ASP A 197 -8.72 -13.75 -24.67
CA ASP A 197 -9.29 -14.59 -23.60
C ASP A 197 -9.80 -13.77 -22.38
N GLY A 198 -9.87 -12.45 -22.50
CA GLY A 198 -10.42 -11.57 -21.46
C GLY A 198 -9.46 -11.22 -20.33
N LYS A 199 -8.21 -11.72 -20.37
CA LYS A 199 -7.18 -11.35 -19.40
C LYS A 199 -6.43 -10.12 -19.86
N THR A 200 -5.94 -9.34 -18.92
CA THR A 200 -5.04 -8.24 -19.21
C THR A 200 -3.58 -8.68 -19.06
N PHE A 201 -2.68 -7.91 -19.62
CA PHE A 201 -1.24 -8.19 -19.49
C PHE A 201 -0.78 -8.14 -18.01
N TYR A 202 -1.40 -7.28 -17.21
CA TYR A 202 -1.02 -7.05 -15.81
C TYR A 202 -1.93 -7.70 -14.78
N LEU A 203 -3.17 -8.03 -15.16
CA LEU A 203 -4.18 -8.54 -14.25
C LEU A 203 -4.56 -9.99 -14.62
N GLN A 204 -4.67 -10.86 -13.61
CA GLN A 204 -5.15 -12.23 -13.81
C GLN A 204 -6.67 -12.33 -13.96
N ASP A 205 -7.36 -11.32 -13.46
CA ASP A 205 -8.80 -11.10 -13.59
C ASP A 205 -9.06 -9.59 -13.64
N SER A 206 -10.28 -9.14 -13.40
CA SER A 206 -10.63 -7.71 -13.45
C SER A 206 -10.07 -6.87 -12.30
N VAL A 207 -9.44 -7.48 -11.29
CA VAL A 207 -9.07 -6.80 -10.01
C VAL A 207 -7.67 -7.13 -9.55
N HIS A 208 -7.27 -8.40 -9.68
CA HIS A 208 -6.08 -8.90 -9.04
C HIS A 208 -4.89 -8.92 -10.00
N LEU A 209 -3.72 -8.61 -9.46
CA LEU A 209 -2.46 -8.65 -10.21
C LEU A 209 -2.18 -10.06 -10.74
N GLY A 210 -1.86 -10.15 -12.01
CA GLY A 210 -1.19 -11.30 -12.62
C GLY A 210 0.33 -11.17 -12.48
N GLY A 211 1.07 -12.17 -12.96
CA GLY A 211 2.52 -12.22 -12.79
C GLY A 211 3.27 -10.97 -13.27
N ASN A 212 2.90 -10.43 -14.43
CA ASN A 212 3.50 -9.19 -14.94
C ASN A 212 3.14 -7.97 -14.08
N GLY A 213 1.90 -7.90 -13.57
CA GLY A 213 1.46 -6.84 -12.68
C GLY A 213 2.20 -6.88 -11.34
N VAL A 214 2.36 -8.06 -10.76
CA VAL A 214 3.13 -8.27 -9.53
C VAL A 214 4.58 -7.84 -9.71
N THR A 215 5.21 -8.22 -10.81
CA THR A 215 6.59 -7.82 -11.14
C THR A 215 6.71 -6.30 -11.23
N GLN A 216 5.77 -5.65 -11.93
CA GLN A 216 5.75 -4.20 -12.06
C GLN A 216 5.56 -3.49 -10.71
N VAL A 217 4.59 -3.94 -9.90
CA VAL A 217 4.34 -3.37 -8.57
C VAL A 217 5.54 -3.57 -7.66
N ASN A 218 6.12 -4.76 -7.63
CA ASN A 218 7.32 -5.06 -6.85
C ASN A 218 8.44 -4.07 -7.13
N HIS A 219 8.72 -3.83 -8.41
CA HIS A 219 9.81 -2.95 -8.81
C HIS A 219 9.56 -1.49 -8.38
N ILE A 220 8.34 -0.98 -8.64
CA ILE A 220 7.99 0.41 -8.31
C ILE A 220 7.90 0.60 -6.79
N MET A 221 7.16 -0.27 -6.11
CA MET A 221 6.93 -0.22 -4.68
C MET A 221 8.24 -0.37 -3.89
N GLY A 222 9.04 -1.39 -4.24
CA GLY A 222 10.28 -1.66 -3.53
C GLY A 222 11.27 -0.50 -3.62
N LYS A 223 11.42 0.05 -4.83
CA LYS A 223 12.25 1.25 -5.03
C LYS A 223 11.72 2.44 -4.24
N TRP A 224 10.40 2.66 -4.26
CA TRP A 224 9.80 3.78 -3.54
C TRP A 224 9.98 3.64 -2.02
N ILE A 225 9.74 2.47 -1.46
CA ILE A 225 9.96 2.21 -0.02
C ILE A 225 11.42 2.44 0.34
N ALA A 226 12.36 1.93 -0.45
CA ALA A 226 13.78 2.02 -0.13
C ALA A 226 14.35 3.45 -0.17
N TYR A 227 13.80 4.33 -0.99
CA TYR A 227 14.41 5.64 -1.25
C TYR A 227 13.53 6.85 -0.92
N ASN A 228 12.27 6.66 -0.50
CA ASN A 228 11.36 7.75 -0.17
C ASN A 228 10.73 7.63 1.22
N LEU A 229 10.94 6.52 1.90
CA LEU A 229 10.58 6.31 3.30
C LEU A 229 11.82 6.10 4.15
#